data_2c8a36f5342eac3786f8bdbc592d5d79
#
_entry.id   2c8a36f5342eac3786f8bdbc592d5d79
#
_cell.length_a   1.000
_cell.length_b   1.000
_cell.length_c   1.000
_cell.angle_alpha   90.00
_cell.angle_beta   90.00
_cell.angle_gamma   90.00
#
_symmetry.space_group_name_H-M   'P 1'
#
loop_
_entity.id
_entity.type
_entity.pdbx_description
1 polymer ?
#
loop_
_entity_poly.entity_id
_entity_poly.type
_entity_poly.pdbx_seq_one_letter_code
_entity_poly.pdbx_strand_id
1 'polypeptide(L)'
;MELTFLIAETLAIIASSFFILHSSFFLLPSSQIKMLSTADANIRIVLVEPAGPLNVGSVARVMKNMGLHQLVLVNPHCDHLGEEARLMAVRAADILETAKVVESLPAALVGCVRAIATTGDDGRSLPTKLEDPADALPWLLEAPSALIFGPEDCGLTNAQLNRAQRLIRIPSSDAYSSLNLAQAVAICCYELYREAVRCPSEEPDASFPGSAGERISRGRASSIPDATDNLSTCYQEQLATSQTENPSPPLTSAPLENLEGYYQQLETLLLKIGYLQPHTAASRMEKFRRLYNRAYPTIEEVAMLRGVLRQTEWAMKTYARSPVSDTLDGALPENPTDS
;
A
#
# COMPACT_ATOMS: atom_id res chain seq x y z
N MET A 1 2.83 -15.75 -38.76
CA MET A 1 2.96 -16.86 -37.82
C MET A 1 4.15 -16.67 -36.86
N GLU A 2 5.30 -16.21 -37.35
CA GLU A 2 6.50 -16.02 -36.49
C GLU A 2 6.39 -14.94 -35.41
N LEU A 3 5.68 -13.84 -35.67
CA LEU A 3 5.53 -12.74 -34.72
C LEU A 3 4.71 -13.17 -33.49
N THR A 4 3.69 -14.01 -33.68
CA THR A 4 2.88 -14.58 -32.59
C THR A 4 3.71 -15.56 -31.73
N PHE A 5 4.65 -16.25 -32.34
CA PHE A 5 5.52 -17.18 -31.62
C PHE A 5 6.56 -16.44 -30.77
N LEU A 6 7.17 -15.38 -31.30
CA LEU A 6 8.14 -14.54 -30.58
C LEU A 6 7.52 -13.82 -29.39
N ILE A 7 6.27 -13.35 -29.53
CA ILE A 7 5.50 -12.72 -28.44
C ILE A 7 5.15 -13.75 -27.37
N ALA A 8 4.80 -14.98 -27.77
CA ALA A 8 4.51 -16.05 -26.84
C ALA A 8 5.75 -16.49 -26.05
N GLU A 9 6.92 -16.59 -26.68
CA GLU A 9 8.18 -16.88 -25.99
C GLU A 9 8.59 -15.77 -25.04
N THR A 10 8.43 -14.51 -25.42
CA THR A 10 8.75 -13.37 -24.54
C THR A 10 7.84 -13.35 -23.31
N LEU A 11 6.55 -13.65 -23.47
CA LEU A 11 5.61 -13.79 -22.36
C LEU A 11 5.90 -15.00 -21.49
N ALA A 12 6.37 -16.11 -22.07
CA ALA A 12 6.79 -17.30 -21.32
C ALA A 12 8.07 -17.07 -20.50
N ILE A 13 9.02 -16.27 -21.02
CA ILE A 13 10.24 -15.88 -20.28
C ILE A 13 9.86 -14.97 -19.10
N ILE A 14 8.93 -14.04 -19.28
CA ILE A 14 8.41 -13.19 -18.19
C ILE A 14 7.74 -14.04 -17.11
N ALA A 15 6.95 -15.04 -17.50
CA ALA A 15 6.30 -15.95 -16.56
C ALA A 15 7.31 -16.89 -15.84
N SER A 16 8.35 -17.35 -16.53
CA SER A 16 9.39 -18.24 -15.95
C SER A 16 10.31 -17.49 -15.00
N SER A 17 10.64 -16.22 -15.28
CA SER A 17 11.44 -15.38 -14.37
C SER A 17 10.72 -15.13 -13.06
N PHE A 18 9.37 -15.10 -13.09
CA PHE A 18 8.54 -14.94 -11.90
C PHE A 18 8.55 -16.16 -10.97
N PHE A 19 8.76 -17.37 -11.53
CA PHE A 19 8.77 -18.62 -10.75
C PHE A 19 10.10 -18.85 -10.02
N ILE A 20 11.20 -18.32 -10.52
CA ILE A 20 12.55 -18.49 -9.92
C ILE A 20 12.74 -17.56 -8.70
N LEU A 21 12.05 -16.43 -8.63
CA LEU A 21 12.14 -15.48 -7.50
C LEU A 21 11.45 -15.95 -6.21
N HIS A 22 10.63 -16.98 -6.25
CA HIS A 22 9.86 -17.44 -5.08
C HIS A 22 10.62 -18.39 -4.13
N SER A 23 11.84 -18.82 -4.46
CA SER A 23 12.57 -19.83 -3.67
C SER A 23 13.58 -19.29 -2.66
N SER A 24 13.77 -17.98 -2.55
CA SER A 24 14.79 -17.39 -1.65
C SER A 24 14.21 -16.66 -0.44
N PHE A 25 12.95 -16.91 -0.10
CA PHE A 25 12.31 -16.25 1.05
C PHE A 25 12.37 -17.12 2.30
N PHE A 26 13.57 -17.27 2.90
CA PHE A 26 13.66 -17.74 4.28
C PHE A 26 14.85 -17.13 5.03
N LEU A 27 14.54 -16.57 6.21
CA LEU A 27 15.45 -16.15 7.29
C LEU A 27 16.12 -14.76 7.15
N LEU A 28 15.37 -13.74 7.56
CA LEU A 28 15.98 -12.54 8.13
C LEU A 28 15.83 -12.60 9.66
N PRO A 29 16.90 -12.33 10.44
CA PRO A 29 16.79 -12.22 11.88
C PRO A 29 15.99 -11.00 12.28
N SER A 30 14.98 -11.19 13.11
CA SER A 30 14.13 -10.19 13.71
C SER A 30 14.85 -9.43 14.83
N SER A 31 15.85 -8.63 14.50
CA SER A 31 16.52 -7.79 15.49
C SER A 31 16.92 -6.46 14.88
N GLN A 32 15.96 -5.54 14.87
CA GLN A 32 16.11 -4.10 15.08
C GLN A 32 14.75 -3.42 14.87
N ILE A 33 13.80 -3.66 15.74
CA ILE A 33 12.57 -2.85 15.78
C ILE A 33 12.96 -1.54 16.44
N LYS A 34 13.32 -0.55 15.60
CA LYS A 34 13.40 0.83 16.00
C LYS A 34 11.99 1.24 16.39
N MET A 35 11.76 1.64 17.64
CA MET A 35 10.48 2.22 18.06
C MET A 35 10.21 3.45 17.18
N LEU A 36 9.31 3.32 16.22
CA LEU A 36 8.81 4.46 15.45
C LEU A 36 7.65 5.05 16.25
N SER A 37 7.83 6.30 16.70
CA SER A 37 6.70 7.13 17.09
C SER A 37 5.79 7.33 15.86
N THR A 38 4.47 7.34 16.04
CA THR A 38 3.55 7.74 14.96
C THR A 38 3.89 9.12 14.42
N ALA A 39 4.51 9.99 15.22
CA ALA A 39 4.99 11.30 14.81
C ALA A 39 6.17 11.21 13.81
N ASP A 40 6.97 10.15 13.88
CA ASP A 40 8.08 9.90 12.96
C ASP A 40 7.63 9.08 11.73
N ALA A 41 6.48 8.44 11.83
CA ALA A 41 5.92 7.65 10.73
C ALA A 41 5.34 8.58 9.65
N ASN A 42 5.87 8.46 8.44
CA ASN A 42 5.39 9.21 7.28
C ASN A 42 4.09 8.58 6.72
N ILE A 43 3.01 8.65 7.52
CA ILE A 43 1.70 8.09 7.18
C ILE A 43 0.74 9.22 6.80
N ARG A 44 0.15 9.11 5.61
CA ARG A 44 -0.91 9.99 5.15
C ARG A 44 -2.27 9.38 5.42
N ILE A 45 -3.15 10.15 6.04
CA ILE A 45 -4.58 9.85 6.07
C ILE A 45 -5.21 10.49 4.84
N VAL A 46 -5.74 9.67 3.94
CA VAL A 46 -6.30 10.11 2.66
C VAL A 46 -7.81 9.94 2.69
N LEU A 47 -8.54 11.04 2.58
CA LEU A 47 -10.00 11.05 2.47
C LEU A 47 -10.38 11.33 1.01
N VAL A 48 -11.10 10.41 0.40
CA VAL A 48 -11.55 10.53 -0.98
C VAL A 48 -12.96 11.06 -0.99
N GLU A 49 -13.14 12.20 -1.67
CA GLU A 49 -14.44 12.87 -1.87
C GLU A 49 -15.24 13.07 -0.58
N PRO A 50 -14.63 13.53 0.54
CA PRO A 50 -15.37 13.72 1.77
C PRO A 50 -16.44 14.82 1.56
N ALA A 51 -17.68 14.50 1.96
CA ALA A 51 -18.83 15.40 1.79
C ALA A 51 -19.13 16.21 3.04
N GLY A 52 -18.79 15.68 4.24
CA GLY A 52 -19.15 16.29 5.51
C GLY A 52 -18.02 17.10 6.16
N PRO A 53 -18.13 18.43 6.30
CA PRO A 53 -17.10 19.24 6.97
C PRO A 53 -16.91 18.85 8.43
N LEU A 54 -17.97 18.42 9.13
CA LEU A 54 -17.91 17.91 10.50
C LEU A 54 -17.06 16.62 10.60
N ASN A 55 -17.15 15.72 9.60
CA ASN A 55 -16.35 14.53 9.55
C ASN A 55 -14.87 14.87 9.35
N VAL A 56 -14.55 15.77 8.42
CA VAL A 56 -13.17 16.21 8.17
C VAL A 56 -12.55 16.85 9.41
N GLY A 57 -13.29 17.72 10.11
CA GLY A 57 -12.86 18.31 11.37
C GLY A 57 -12.62 17.27 12.47
N SER A 58 -13.53 16.30 12.59
CA SER A 58 -13.41 15.20 13.56
C SER A 58 -12.19 14.31 13.25
N VAL A 59 -11.94 14.03 11.96
CA VAL A 59 -10.74 13.29 11.51
C VAL A 59 -9.46 14.04 11.89
N ALA A 60 -9.38 15.35 11.65
CA ALA A 60 -8.22 16.14 12.04
C ALA A 60 -7.94 16.05 13.54
N ARG A 61 -9.00 16.11 14.38
CA ARG A 61 -8.89 15.94 15.83
C ARG A 61 -8.37 14.55 16.21
N VAL A 62 -8.91 13.50 15.62
CA VAL A 62 -8.45 12.11 15.84
C VAL A 62 -6.98 11.96 15.45
N MET A 63 -6.58 12.45 14.29
CA MET A 63 -5.19 12.41 13.82
C MET A 63 -4.25 13.06 14.84
N LYS A 64 -4.59 14.26 15.33
CA LYS A 64 -3.77 14.96 16.33
C LYS A 64 -3.66 14.21 17.63
N ASN A 65 -4.76 13.58 18.09
CA ASN A 65 -4.76 12.76 19.31
C ASN A 65 -3.82 11.55 19.20
N MET A 66 -3.66 11.02 17.99
CA MET A 66 -2.84 9.84 17.71
C MET A 66 -1.47 10.17 17.07
N GLY A 67 -1.06 11.45 17.12
CA GLY A 67 0.25 11.88 16.62
C GLY A 67 0.43 11.85 15.10
N LEU A 68 -0.66 11.78 14.33
CA LEU A 68 -0.64 11.82 12.86
C LEU A 68 -0.89 13.24 12.36
N HIS A 69 -0.12 13.67 11.33
CA HIS A 69 -0.12 15.07 10.90
C HIS A 69 -0.43 15.26 9.41
N GLN A 70 -0.32 14.22 8.58
CA GLN A 70 -0.47 14.34 7.14
C GLN A 70 -1.89 14.00 6.68
N LEU A 71 -2.75 15.01 6.56
CA LEU A 71 -4.08 14.88 5.98
C LEU A 71 -4.02 15.21 4.49
N VAL A 72 -4.60 14.35 3.66
CA VAL A 72 -4.76 14.57 2.22
C VAL A 72 -6.22 14.40 1.85
N LEU A 73 -6.77 15.39 1.18
CA LEU A 73 -8.16 15.43 0.71
C LEU A 73 -8.15 15.30 -0.82
N VAL A 74 -8.78 14.26 -1.32
CA VAL A 74 -8.93 14.03 -2.75
C VAL A 74 -10.30 14.54 -3.18
N ASN A 75 -10.34 15.57 -4.04
CA ASN A 75 -11.58 16.14 -4.59
C ASN A 75 -12.67 16.35 -3.51
N PRO A 76 -12.41 17.09 -2.40
CA PRO A 76 -13.37 17.25 -1.32
C PRO A 76 -14.62 18.00 -1.80
N HIS A 77 -15.79 17.55 -1.36
CA HIS A 77 -17.08 18.18 -1.67
C HIS A 77 -17.56 19.16 -0.57
N CYS A 78 -16.71 19.40 0.43
CA CYS A 78 -16.99 20.31 1.54
C CYS A 78 -15.84 21.31 1.75
N ASP A 79 -16.15 22.39 2.45
CA ASP A 79 -15.14 23.35 2.91
C ASP A 79 -14.46 22.82 4.18
N HIS A 80 -13.28 22.27 4.03
CA HIS A 80 -12.48 21.73 5.13
C HIS A 80 -11.86 22.83 6.03
N LEU A 81 -11.86 24.09 5.60
CA LEU A 81 -11.41 25.25 6.39
C LEU A 81 -12.57 26.05 6.97
N GLY A 82 -13.81 25.69 6.64
CA GLY A 82 -15.01 26.34 7.11
C GLY A 82 -15.23 26.24 8.62
N GLU A 83 -16.19 27.01 9.11
CA GLU A 83 -16.51 27.09 10.54
C GLU A 83 -16.86 25.74 11.15
N GLU A 84 -17.66 24.92 10.46
CA GLU A 84 -18.08 23.60 10.95
C GLU A 84 -16.90 22.63 11.11
N ALA A 85 -15.98 22.60 10.15
CA ALA A 85 -14.79 21.75 10.24
C ALA A 85 -13.88 22.23 11.40
N ARG A 86 -13.65 23.53 11.54
CA ARG A 86 -12.85 24.10 12.62
C ARG A 86 -13.48 23.86 14.00
N LEU A 87 -14.80 23.94 14.11
CA LEU A 87 -15.53 23.65 15.35
C LEU A 87 -15.26 22.23 15.83
N MET A 88 -15.30 21.24 14.93
CA MET A 88 -15.05 19.83 15.27
C MET A 88 -13.57 19.52 15.46
N ALA A 89 -12.69 20.20 14.76
CA ALA A 89 -11.23 20.03 14.91
C ALA A 89 -10.71 20.55 16.25
N VAL A 90 -11.38 21.53 16.87
CA VAL A 90 -11.01 22.14 18.16
C VAL A 90 -9.58 22.67 18.14
N ARG A 91 -8.62 21.91 18.74
CA ARG A 91 -7.19 22.27 18.78
C ARG A 91 -6.37 21.67 17.61
N ALA A 92 -7.02 21.03 16.67
CA ALA A 92 -6.39 20.40 15.50
C ALA A 92 -6.61 21.22 14.21
N ALA A 93 -6.84 22.52 14.31
CA ALA A 93 -7.01 23.40 13.15
C ALA A 93 -5.75 23.43 12.26
N ASP A 94 -4.57 23.27 12.84
CA ASP A 94 -3.28 23.14 12.14
C ASP A 94 -3.26 21.99 11.13
N ILE A 95 -3.90 20.85 11.44
CA ILE A 95 -4.01 19.70 10.51
C ILE A 95 -4.91 20.07 9.32
N LEU A 96 -6.01 20.80 9.55
CA LEU A 96 -6.86 21.29 8.47
C LEU A 96 -6.13 22.30 7.59
N GLU A 97 -5.39 23.22 8.19
CA GLU A 97 -4.65 24.28 7.49
C GLU A 97 -3.48 23.75 6.66
N THR A 98 -2.85 22.67 7.12
CA THR A 98 -1.76 21.99 6.40
C THR A 98 -2.25 20.86 5.51
N ALA A 99 -3.55 20.57 5.49
CA ALA A 99 -4.14 19.52 4.66
C ALA A 99 -3.84 19.77 3.17
N LYS A 100 -3.39 18.73 2.49
CA LYS A 100 -3.10 18.79 1.07
C LYS A 100 -4.35 18.41 0.27
N VAL A 101 -4.84 19.33 -0.56
CA VAL A 101 -5.97 19.09 -1.48
C VAL A 101 -5.41 18.69 -2.84
N VAL A 102 -5.90 17.59 -3.41
CA VAL A 102 -5.50 17.05 -4.71
C VAL A 102 -6.73 16.61 -5.52
N GLU A 103 -6.59 16.58 -6.84
CA GLU A 103 -7.69 16.25 -7.75
C GLU A 103 -7.93 14.74 -7.91
N SER A 104 -6.98 13.89 -7.55
CA SER A 104 -7.09 12.45 -7.79
C SER A 104 -6.34 11.61 -6.75
N LEU A 105 -6.81 10.37 -6.55
CA LEU A 105 -6.17 9.42 -5.65
C LEU A 105 -4.71 9.10 -6.04
N PRO A 106 -4.33 8.93 -7.33
CA PRO A 106 -2.92 8.80 -7.69
C PRO A 106 -2.06 9.97 -7.23
N ALA A 107 -2.56 11.21 -7.32
CA ALA A 107 -1.83 12.39 -6.86
C ALA A 107 -1.64 12.40 -5.33
N ALA A 108 -2.59 11.85 -4.56
CA ALA A 108 -2.47 11.68 -3.12
C ALA A 108 -1.39 10.65 -2.72
N LEU A 109 -1.14 9.66 -3.59
CA LEU A 109 -0.23 8.55 -3.34
C LEU A 109 1.21 8.80 -3.82
N VAL A 110 1.49 9.92 -4.47
CA VAL A 110 2.85 10.29 -4.91
C VAL A 110 3.81 10.31 -3.72
N GLY A 111 4.93 9.58 -3.81
CA GLY A 111 5.91 9.43 -2.74
C GLY A 111 5.54 8.41 -1.66
N CYS A 112 4.37 7.76 -1.72
CA CYS A 112 4.06 6.61 -0.88
C CYS A 112 4.60 5.32 -1.49
N VAL A 113 5.11 4.44 -0.63
CA VAL A 113 5.55 3.09 -0.98
C VAL A 113 4.46 2.08 -0.66
N ARG A 114 3.70 2.32 0.41
CA ARG A 114 2.66 1.43 0.92
C ARG A 114 1.31 2.12 0.96
N ALA A 115 0.25 1.39 0.63
CA ALA A 115 -1.11 1.87 0.74
C ALA A 115 -2.05 0.78 1.20
N ILE A 116 -2.89 1.12 2.16
CA ILE A 116 -4.02 0.31 2.62
C ILE A 116 -5.31 1.09 2.37
N ALA A 117 -6.32 0.42 1.85
CA ALA A 117 -7.65 1.01 1.67
C ALA A 117 -8.69 0.29 2.53
N THR A 118 -9.65 1.07 3.02
CA THR A 118 -10.75 0.57 3.85
C THR A 118 -11.98 0.27 3.03
N THR A 119 -12.72 -0.77 3.39
CA THR A 119 -14.03 -1.09 2.83
C THR A 119 -14.99 -1.55 3.92
N GLY A 120 -16.25 -1.15 3.85
CA GLY A 120 -17.32 -1.59 4.77
C GLY A 120 -18.24 -2.63 4.15
N ASP A 121 -18.13 -2.89 2.84
CA ASP A 121 -19.09 -3.69 2.08
C ASP A 121 -18.69 -5.16 2.00
N ASP A 122 -19.55 -6.04 2.55
CA ASP A 122 -19.44 -7.51 2.49
C ASP A 122 -19.90 -8.12 1.15
N GLY A 123 -20.75 -7.40 0.43
CA GLY A 123 -21.39 -7.89 -0.80
C GLY A 123 -20.53 -7.75 -2.04
N ARG A 124 -19.40 -7.05 -1.97
CA ARG A 124 -18.51 -6.87 -3.11
C ARG A 124 -17.69 -8.13 -3.35
N SER A 125 -17.81 -8.68 -4.54
CA SER A 125 -16.88 -9.72 -5.01
C SER A 125 -15.47 -9.11 -5.19
N LEU A 126 -14.79 -8.86 -4.08
CA LEU A 126 -13.40 -8.43 -4.09
C LEU A 126 -12.53 -9.69 -4.19
N PRO A 127 -11.67 -9.79 -5.18
CA PRO A 127 -10.76 -10.93 -5.32
C PRO A 127 -9.55 -10.85 -4.37
N THR A 128 -9.49 -9.83 -3.52
CA THR A 128 -8.44 -9.61 -2.52
C THR A 128 -9.01 -9.94 -1.15
N LYS A 129 -8.24 -10.69 -0.35
CA LYS A 129 -8.60 -11.00 1.03
C LYS A 129 -8.68 -9.70 1.83
N LEU A 130 -9.77 -9.53 2.56
CA LEU A 130 -9.91 -8.46 3.56
C LEU A 130 -9.17 -8.87 4.82
N GLU A 131 -8.40 -7.96 5.37
CA GLU A 131 -7.59 -8.16 6.55
C GLU A 131 -8.15 -7.40 7.73
N ASP A 132 -7.84 -7.86 8.94
CA ASP A 132 -8.14 -7.12 10.17
C ASP A 132 -7.23 -5.88 10.29
N PRO A 133 -7.73 -4.73 10.74
CA PRO A 133 -6.91 -3.56 10.99
C PRO A 133 -5.70 -3.80 11.88
N ALA A 134 -5.85 -4.59 12.95
CA ALA A 134 -4.76 -4.88 13.87
C ALA A 134 -3.60 -5.65 13.20
N ASP A 135 -3.90 -6.52 12.22
CA ASP A 135 -2.89 -7.31 11.50
C ASP A 135 -2.26 -6.55 10.34
N ALA A 136 -3.02 -5.65 9.73
CA ALA A 136 -2.59 -4.99 8.49
C ALA A 136 -1.88 -3.65 8.73
N LEU A 137 -2.36 -2.84 9.68
CA LEU A 137 -1.91 -1.46 9.86
C LEU A 137 -0.46 -1.32 10.35
N PRO A 138 0.11 -2.21 11.19
CA PRO A 138 1.52 -2.14 11.57
C PRO A 138 2.47 -2.05 10.37
N TRP A 139 2.12 -2.68 9.26
CA TRP A 139 2.90 -2.63 8.02
C TRP A 139 3.08 -1.20 7.47
N LEU A 140 2.17 -0.26 7.74
CA LEU A 140 2.30 1.14 7.29
C LEU A 140 3.40 1.92 8.03
N LEU A 141 3.80 1.47 9.23
CA LEU A 141 4.78 2.17 10.05
C LEU A 141 6.21 2.10 9.50
N GLU A 142 6.51 1.14 8.64
CA GLU A 142 7.88 0.85 8.20
C GLU A 142 8.33 1.65 6.97
N ALA A 143 7.44 2.39 6.29
CA ALA A 143 7.75 3.14 5.07
C ALA A 143 6.79 4.31 4.87
N PRO A 144 7.11 5.29 4.00
CA PRO A 144 6.16 6.32 3.58
C PRO A 144 4.89 5.67 3.04
N SER A 145 3.75 5.94 3.65
CA SER A 145 2.54 5.17 3.42
C SER A 145 1.27 6.01 3.42
N ALA A 146 0.17 5.41 2.94
CA ALA A 146 -1.16 5.99 2.91
C ALA A 146 -2.21 5.02 3.44
N LEU A 147 -3.12 5.54 4.24
CA LEU A 147 -4.34 4.86 4.67
C LEU A 147 -5.53 5.60 4.05
N ILE A 148 -6.31 4.90 3.23
CA ILE A 148 -7.30 5.50 2.32
C ILE A 148 -8.71 5.17 2.79
N PHE A 149 -9.53 6.22 2.91
CA PHE A 149 -10.94 6.14 3.26
C PHE A 149 -11.79 6.74 2.13
N GLY A 150 -12.93 6.14 1.88
CA GLY A 150 -13.89 6.58 0.86
C GLY A 150 -14.90 7.60 1.38
N PRO A 151 -15.74 8.12 0.46
CA PRO A 151 -16.87 8.97 0.80
C PRO A 151 -17.88 8.24 1.71
N GLU A 152 -18.63 9.02 2.48
CA GLU A 152 -19.50 8.55 3.55
C GLU A 152 -20.69 7.72 3.04
N ASP A 153 -21.16 8.00 1.83
CA ASP A 153 -22.36 7.41 1.24
C ASP A 153 -22.15 6.09 0.51
N CYS A 154 -21.05 5.97 -0.23
CA CYS A 154 -20.82 4.82 -1.12
C CYS A 154 -19.46 4.11 -0.93
N GLY A 155 -18.57 4.69 -0.11
CA GLY A 155 -17.23 4.15 0.10
C GLY A 155 -16.35 4.22 -1.16
N LEU A 156 -15.21 3.57 -1.15
CA LEU A 156 -14.27 3.52 -2.28
C LEU A 156 -14.83 2.66 -3.42
N THR A 157 -14.64 3.11 -4.65
CA THR A 157 -14.92 2.32 -5.85
C THR A 157 -13.89 1.20 -6.02
N ASN A 158 -14.22 0.15 -6.79
CA ASN A 158 -13.27 -0.92 -7.08
C ASN A 158 -11.97 -0.41 -7.73
N ALA A 159 -12.06 0.60 -8.58
CA ALA A 159 -10.89 1.23 -9.20
C ALA A 159 -10.00 1.94 -8.16
N GLN A 160 -10.59 2.56 -7.14
CA GLN A 160 -9.86 3.19 -6.03
C GLN A 160 -9.26 2.13 -5.09
N LEU A 161 -10.01 1.07 -4.74
CA LEU A 161 -9.52 -0.06 -3.93
C LEU A 161 -8.32 -0.76 -4.58
N ASN A 162 -8.32 -0.92 -5.90
CA ASN A 162 -7.23 -1.56 -6.65
C ASN A 162 -5.92 -0.73 -6.69
N ARG A 163 -5.93 0.50 -6.16
CA ARG A 163 -4.71 1.30 -6.02
C ARG A 163 -3.95 1.01 -4.73
N ALA A 164 -4.61 0.42 -3.75
CA ALA A 164 -3.97 -0.06 -2.53
C ALA A 164 -3.39 -1.48 -2.73
N GLN A 165 -2.36 -1.79 -1.98
CA GLN A 165 -1.76 -3.12 -1.97
C GLN A 165 -2.51 -4.07 -1.03
N ARG A 166 -3.07 -3.55 0.06
CA ARG A 166 -3.84 -4.31 1.06
C ARG A 166 -5.19 -3.64 1.31
N LEU A 167 -6.18 -4.46 1.63
CA LEU A 167 -7.53 -4.00 1.93
C LEU A 167 -7.88 -4.44 3.35
N ILE A 168 -8.42 -3.51 4.13
CA ILE A 168 -8.88 -3.80 5.49
C ILE A 168 -10.37 -3.57 5.62
N ARG A 169 -10.97 -4.33 6.52
CA ARG A 169 -12.33 -4.16 6.99
C ARG A 169 -12.32 -4.06 8.51
N ILE A 170 -12.96 -3.04 9.02
CA ILE A 170 -13.18 -2.91 10.46
C ILE A 170 -14.34 -3.83 10.84
N PRO A 171 -14.12 -4.82 11.73
CA PRO A 171 -15.20 -5.68 12.21
C PRO A 171 -16.32 -4.85 12.85
N SER A 172 -17.54 -5.07 12.41
CA SER A 172 -18.74 -4.41 12.91
C SER A 172 -19.92 -5.38 12.95
N SER A 173 -20.99 -4.99 13.61
CA SER A 173 -22.19 -5.83 13.71
C SER A 173 -22.83 -6.02 12.34
N ASP A 174 -23.30 -7.25 12.07
CA ASP A 174 -24.05 -7.56 10.86
C ASP A 174 -25.37 -6.78 10.74
N ALA A 175 -25.92 -6.34 11.90
CA ALA A 175 -27.12 -5.52 11.92
C ALA A 175 -26.90 -4.11 11.36
N TYR A 176 -25.68 -3.57 11.48
CA TYR A 176 -25.30 -2.26 10.96
C TYR A 176 -23.79 -2.20 10.74
N SER A 177 -23.34 -2.57 9.55
CA SER A 177 -21.92 -2.72 9.22
C SER A 177 -21.24 -1.42 8.80
N SER A 178 -22.02 -0.38 8.41
CA SER A 178 -21.47 0.91 7.98
C SER A 178 -21.06 1.76 9.16
N LEU A 179 -19.78 2.15 9.22
CA LEU A 179 -19.25 3.09 10.20
C LEU A 179 -19.24 4.51 9.63
N ASN A 180 -19.48 5.50 10.48
CA ASN A 180 -19.21 6.89 10.13
C ASN A 180 -17.72 7.06 9.78
N LEU A 181 -17.40 7.94 8.82
CA LEU A 181 -16.04 8.18 8.35
C LEU A 181 -15.07 8.50 9.50
N ALA A 182 -15.42 9.43 10.38
CA ALA A 182 -14.56 9.81 11.50
C ALA A 182 -14.37 8.68 12.52
N GLN A 183 -15.38 7.83 12.71
CA GLN A 183 -15.27 6.63 13.55
C GLN A 183 -14.33 5.60 12.94
N ALA A 184 -14.44 5.33 11.64
CA ALA A 184 -13.55 4.41 10.94
C ALA A 184 -12.09 4.89 11.01
N VAL A 185 -11.87 6.19 10.78
CA VAL A 185 -10.54 6.80 10.94
C VAL A 185 -10.04 6.68 12.37
N ALA A 186 -10.90 6.90 13.37
CA ALA A 186 -10.50 6.83 14.80
C ALA A 186 -10.01 5.43 15.17
N ILE A 187 -10.71 4.38 14.75
CA ILE A 187 -10.34 2.99 15.01
C ILE A 187 -8.98 2.69 14.37
N CYS A 188 -8.80 3.00 13.10
CA CYS A 188 -7.55 2.73 12.40
C CYS A 188 -6.37 3.54 12.96
N CYS A 189 -6.58 4.82 13.27
CA CYS A 189 -5.53 5.65 13.89
C CYS A 189 -5.16 5.17 15.29
N TYR A 190 -6.13 4.66 16.05
CA TYR A 190 -5.88 4.07 17.38
C TYR A 190 -5.05 2.80 17.29
N GLU A 191 -5.35 1.90 16.34
CA GLU A 191 -4.55 0.69 16.13
C GLU A 191 -3.10 1.04 15.70
N LEU A 192 -2.92 2.01 14.81
CA LEU A 192 -1.60 2.51 14.44
C LEU A 192 -0.84 3.08 15.65
N TYR A 193 -1.52 3.91 16.47
CA TYR A 193 -0.93 4.51 17.66
C TYR A 193 -0.53 3.44 18.67
N ARG A 194 -1.45 2.50 18.94
CA ARG A 194 -1.22 1.41 19.89
C ARG A 194 0.01 0.59 19.51
N GLU A 195 0.17 0.27 18.23
CA GLU A 195 1.31 -0.50 17.75
C GLU A 195 2.61 0.31 17.81
N ALA A 196 2.56 1.59 17.45
CA ALA A 196 3.73 2.47 17.51
C ALA A 196 4.24 2.71 18.95
N VAL A 197 3.35 2.68 19.95
CA VAL A 197 3.69 2.89 21.36
C VAL A 197 3.98 1.57 22.09
N ARG A 198 3.71 0.42 21.46
CA ARG A 198 3.95 -0.89 22.05
C ARG A 198 5.44 -1.13 22.25
N CYS A 199 5.88 -1.10 23.53
CA CYS A 199 7.25 -1.47 23.90
C CYS A 199 7.53 -2.95 23.56
N PRO A 200 8.73 -3.31 23.04
CA PRO A 200 9.11 -4.70 22.76
C PRO A 200 9.31 -5.58 24.01
N SER A 201 9.03 -5.10 25.21
CA SER A 201 9.43 -5.75 26.48
C SER A 201 8.35 -6.55 27.20
N GLU A 202 7.17 -6.75 26.62
CA GLU A 202 6.18 -7.66 27.21
C GLU A 202 5.92 -8.86 26.28
N GLU A 203 6.86 -9.81 26.25
CA GLU A 203 6.47 -11.19 26.02
C GLU A 203 5.52 -11.58 27.16
N PRO A 204 4.36 -12.18 26.87
CA PRO A 204 3.52 -12.71 27.94
C PRO A 204 4.32 -13.80 28.64
N ASP A 205 4.75 -13.52 29.86
CA ASP A 205 5.37 -14.49 30.74
C ASP A 205 4.40 -15.68 30.91
N ALA A 206 4.67 -16.75 30.17
CA ALA A 206 3.89 -17.99 30.19
C ALA A 206 4.28 -18.85 31.39
N SER A 207 4.49 -18.26 32.54
CA SER A 207 4.73 -18.98 33.81
C SER A 207 3.91 -18.40 34.94
N PHE A 208 2.63 -18.75 35.01
CA PHE A 208 1.92 -18.80 36.29
C PHE A 208 2.07 -20.23 36.86
N PRO A 209 2.89 -20.44 37.90
CA PRO A 209 2.66 -21.55 38.76
C PRO A 209 1.59 -21.15 39.78
N GLY A 210 0.55 -21.94 39.83
CA GLY A 210 -0.58 -21.75 40.72
C GLY A 210 -0.23 -21.84 42.19
N SER A 211 -1.17 -21.37 42.92
CA SER A 211 -1.51 -21.64 44.34
C SER A 211 -0.83 -20.77 45.40
N ALA A 212 -1.62 -20.12 46.10
CA ALA A 212 -1.90 -20.10 47.52
C ALA A 212 -2.33 -18.69 47.96
N GLY A 213 -3.52 -18.64 48.55
CA GLY A 213 -4.09 -17.40 49.01
C GLY A 213 -3.36 -16.86 50.26
N GLU A 214 -3.29 -15.55 50.30
CA GLU A 214 -3.22 -14.85 51.60
C GLU A 214 -3.86 -13.45 51.48
N ARG A 215 -4.78 -13.20 52.36
CA ARG A 215 -5.41 -11.89 52.59
C ARG A 215 -4.40 -10.95 53.19
N ILE A 216 -4.15 -9.80 52.64
CA ILE A 216 -3.57 -8.68 53.38
C ILE A 216 -4.28 -7.38 53.07
N SER A 217 -4.65 -6.77 54.11
CA SER A 217 -5.30 -5.53 54.49
C SER A 217 -4.92 -4.27 53.71
N ARG A 218 -5.92 -3.39 53.62
CA ARG A 218 -5.86 -1.97 53.22
C ARG A 218 -4.71 -1.20 53.89
N GLY A 219 -3.89 -0.55 53.03
CA GLY A 219 -2.92 0.45 53.48
C GLY A 219 -2.83 1.59 52.46
N ARG A 220 -3.30 2.74 52.87
CA ARG A 220 -3.02 4.16 52.55
C ARG A 220 -2.23 4.54 51.29
N ALA A 221 -2.85 5.43 50.53
CA ALA A 221 -2.27 6.22 49.43
C ALA A 221 -0.97 6.92 49.84
N SER A 222 0.04 6.82 48.98
CA SER A 222 1.15 7.76 48.93
C SER A 222 1.66 7.90 47.49
N SER A 223 1.58 9.14 46.95
CA SER A 223 2.38 9.80 45.93
C SER A 223 2.87 8.98 44.74
N ILE A 224 2.32 9.33 43.59
CA ILE A 224 2.79 8.95 42.27
C ILE A 224 4.13 9.66 42.00
N PRO A 225 5.22 8.94 41.67
CA PRO A 225 6.44 9.56 41.18
C PRO A 225 6.28 9.97 39.71
N ASP A 226 6.83 11.14 39.42
CA ASP A 226 6.86 11.76 38.08
C ASP A 226 7.57 10.85 37.06
N ALA A 227 6.88 10.52 35.97
CA ALA A 227 7.31 9.52 34.97
C ALA A 227 8.33 10.06 33.95
N THR A 228 8.95 11.23 34.21
CA THR A 228 9.83 11.89 33.24
C THR A 228 11.30 11.51 33.32
N ASP A 229 11.77 10.90 34.42
CA ASP A 229 13.20 10.63 34.63
C ASP A 229 13.69 9.24 34.18
N ASN A 230 12.80 8.30 33.85
CA ASN A 230 13.24 6.95 33.46
C ASN A 230 13.45 6.74 31.95
N LEU A 231 13.13 7.72 31.12
CA LEU A 231 13.26 7.60 29.65
C LEU A 231 14.68 7.91 29.14
N SER A 232 15.49 8.69 29.90
CA SER A 232 16.82 9.08 29.43
C SER A 232 17.91 8.03 29.67
N THR A 233 17.74 7.14 30.64
CA THR A 233 18.78 6.17 31.05
C THR A 233 18.82 4.94 30.12
N CYS A 234 17.68 4.54 29.52
CA CYS A 234 17.63 3.44 28.56
C CYS A 234 18.30 3.76 27.21
N TYR A 235 18.44 5.03 26.88
CA TYR A 235 18.99 5.46 25.57
C TYR A 235 20.52 5.45 25.49
N GLN A 236 21.24 5.45 26.62
CA GLN A 236 22.70 5.61 26.62
C GLN A 236 23.49 4.29 26.60
N GLU A 237 22.92 3.17 27.02
CA GLU A 237 23.64 1.88 27.07
C GLU A 237 23.66 1.10 25.76
N GLN A 238 22.80 1.42 24.77
CA GLN A 238 22.72 0.67 23.51
C GLN A 238 23.58 1.22 22.36
N LEU A 239 24.28 2.34 22.56
CA LEU A 239 25.12 2.98 21.52
C LEU A 239 26.57 2.47 21.46
N ALA A 240 26.98 1.57 22.33
CA ALA A 240 28.40 1.22 22.50
C ALA A 240 28.86 -0.07 21.80
N THR A 241 28.00 -0.91 21.24
CA THR A 241 28.38 -2.20 20.66
C THR A 241 27.72 -2.51 19.32
N SER A 242 28.12 -1.86 18.25
CA SER A 242 28.08 -2.47 16.92
C SER A 242 28.82 -1.63 15.88
N GLN A 243 30.09 -1.86 15.77
CA GLN A 243 30.84 -1.61 14.52
C GLN A 243 31.13 -2.94 13.87
N THR A 244 30.95 -2.98 12.56
CA THR A 244 31.26 -3.99 11.53
C THR A 244 30.13 -4.92 11.14
N GLU A 245 29.43 -4.49 10.09
CA GLU A 245 29.16 -5.24 8.85
C GLU A 245 28.24 -4.34 8.01
N ASN A 246 28.64 -4.02 6.77
CA ASN A 246 27.79 -3.30 5.82
C ASN A 246 26.58 -4.17 5.50
N PRO A 247 25.36 -3.90 6.03
CA PRO A 247 24.18 -4.58 5.55
C PRO A 247 23.87 -4.04 4.16
N SER A 248 23.69 -4.92 3.20
CA SER A 248 23.06 -4.58 1.92
C SER A 248 21.81 -3.74 2.21
N PRO A 249 21.59 -2.62 1.50
CA PRO A 249 20.41 -1.79 1.75
C PRO A 249 19.16 -2.66 1.66
N PRO A 250 18.18 -2.51 2.58
CA PRO A 250 16.95 -3.27 2.52
C PRO A 250 16.31 -3.03 1.15
N LEU A 251 15.89 -4.10 0.47
CA LEU A 251 15.19 -4.04 -0.81
C LEU A 251 13.93 -3.18 -0.63
N THR A 252 14.04 -1.91 -0.95
CA THR A 252 12.96 -0.94 -0.81
C THR A 252 11.95 -1.15 -1.92
N SER A 253 10.72 -1.48 -1.57
CA SER A 253 9.62 -1.56 -2.54
C SER A 253 9.51 -0.26 -3.34
N ALA A 254 9.15 -0.36 -4.61
CA ALA A 254 9.02 0.80 -5.49
C ALA A 254 7.91 1.75 -5.01
N PRO A 255 8.11 3.08 -5.12
CA PRO A 255 7.05 4.06 -4.94
C PRO A 255 5.85 3.75 -5.84
N LEU A 256 4.64 3.97 -5.32
CA LEU A 256 3.38 3.65 -6.03
C LEU A 256 3.25 4.39 -7.37
N GLU A 257 3.84 5.59 -7.48
CA GLU A 257 3.90 6.35 -8.72
C GLU A 257 4.71 5.65 -9.82
N ASN A 258 5.78 4.95 -9.46
CA ASN A 258 6.60 4.19 -10.42
C ASN A 258 5.82 2.99 -10.96
N LEU A 259 5.06 2.32 -10.09
CA LEU A 259 4.13 1.25 -10.48
C LEU A 259 3.01 1.79 -11.37
N GLU A 260 2.44 2.96 -11.05
CA GLU A 260 1.41 3.58 -11.89
C GLU A 260 1.95 3.87 -13.29
N GLY A 261 3.16 4.43 -13.40
CA GLY A 261 3.82 4.65 -14.69
C GLY A 261 4.07 3.34 -15.47
N TYR A 262 4.38 2.25 -14.78
CA TYR A 262 4.49 0.93 -15.39
C TYR A 262 3.14 0.43 -15.92
N TYR A 263 2.05 0.55 -15.14
CA TYR A 263 0.72 0.12 -15.56
C TYR A 263 0.20 0.87 -16.78
N GLN A 264 0.42 2.17 -16.85
CA GLN A 264 0.06 2.98 -18.03
C GLN A 264 0.81 2.55 -19.28
N GLN A 265 2.11 2.28 -19.14
CA GLN A 265 2.94 1.80 -20.24
C GLN A 265 2.53 0.40 -20.69
N LEU A 266 2.22 -0.51 -19.72
CA LEU A 266 1.74 -1.86 -20.01
C LEU A 266 0.39 -1.82 -20.75
N GLU A 267 -0.57 -1.03 -20.27
CA GLU A 267 -1.88 -0.89 -20.90
C GLU A 267 -1.76 -0.41 -22.33
N THR A 268 -0.95 0.63 -22.56
CA THR A 268 -0.70 1.17 -23.90
C THR A 268 -0.14 0.11 -24.85
N LEU A 269 0.84 -0.66 -24.39
CA LEU A 269 1.43 -1.73 -25.19
C LEU A 269 0.43 -2.85 -25.49
N LEU A 270 -0.30 -3.31 -24.47
CA LEU A 270 -1.27 -4.41 -24.59
C LEU A 270 -2.46 -4.06 -25.49
N LEU A 271 -2.92 -2.80 -25.48
CA LEU A 271 -3.90 -2.29 -26.45
C LEU A 271 -3.34 -2.29 -27.86
N LYS A 272 -2.09 -1.85 -28.04
CA LYS A 272 -1.43 -1.75 -29.34
C LYS A 272 -1.20 -3.10 -30.01
N ILE A 273 -0.88 -4.14 -29.23
CA ILE A 273 -0.72 -5.51 -29.73
C ILE A 273 -2.04 -6.29 -29.87
N GLY A 274 -3.17 -5.67 -29.51
CA GLY A 274 -4.49 -6.29 -29.59
C GLY A 274 -4.81 -7.33 -28.50
N TYR A 275 -3.95 -7.45 -27.47
CA TYR A 275 -4.22 -8.32 -26.33
C TYR A 275 -5.36 -7.76 -25.46
N LEU A 276 -5.39 -6.45 -25.26
CA LEU A 276 -6.52 -5.75 -24.63
C LEU A 276 -7.42 -5.15 -25.70
N GLN A 277 -8.72 -5.19 -25.45
CA GLN A 277 -9.72 -4.48 -26.22
C GLN A 277 -10.16 -3.23 -25.41
N PRO A 278 -10.42 -2.07 -26.05
CA PRO A 278 -10.75 -0.83 -25.35
C PRO A 278 -11.87 -0.98 -24.30
N HIS A 279 -12.91 -1.76 -24.61
CA HIS A 279 -14.05 -1.98 -23.73
C HIS A 279 -13.79 -2.93 -22.55
N THR A 280 -12.69 -3.71 -22.57
CA THR A 280 -12.31 -4.63 -21.48
C THR A 280 -11.00 -4.25 -20.82
N ALA A 281 -10.29 -3.23 -21.34
CA ALA A 281 -8.97 -2.86 -20.87
C ALA A 281 -8.95 -2.55 -19.38
N ALA A 282 -9.85 -1.71 -18.88
CA ALA A 282 -9.93 -1.33 -17.48
C ALA A 282 -10.03 -2.55 -16.56
N SER A 283 -10.98 -3.45 -16.79
CA SER A 283 -11.18 -4.66 -15.97
C SER A 283 -10.00 -5.64 -16.03
N ARG A 284 -9.32 -5.76 -17.18
CA ARG A 284 -8.14 -6.61 -17.30
C ARG A 284 -6.92 -5.98 -16.63
N MET A 285 -6.74 -4.67 -16.74
CA MET A 285 -5.67 -3.94 -16.07
C MET A 285 -5.79 -4.00 -14.55
N GLU A 286 -7.00 -4.04 -13.99
CA GLU A 286 -7.20 -4.30 -12.56
C GLU A 286 -6.58 -5.62 -12.10
N LYS A 287 -6.63 -6.67 -12.93
CA LYS A 287 -6.01 -7.97 -12.62
C LYS A 287 -4.49 -7.87 -12.61
N PHE A 288 -3.89 -7.14 -13.56
CA PHE A 288 -2.46 -6.88 -13.57
C PHE A 288 -2.01 -6.06 -12.35
N ARG A 289 -2.75 -5.00 -12.00
CA ARG A 289 -2.48 -4.20 -10.79
C ARG A 289 -2.45 -5.08 -9.55
N ARG A 290 -3.46 -5.91 -9.34
CA ARG A 290 -3.51 -6.83 -8.19
C ARG A 290 -2.34 -7.81 -8.16
N LEU A 291 -1.93 -8.33 -9.32
CA LEU A 291 -0.80 -9.24 -9.42
C LEU A 291 0.50 -8.57 -8.93
N TYR A 292 0.82 -7.41 -9.49
CA TYR A 292 2.06 -6.71 -9.15
C TYR A 292 2.03 -6.02 -7.78
N ASN A 293 0.90 -5.46 -7.37
CA ASN A 293 0.75 -4.88 -6.04
C ASN A 293 1.01 -5.90 -4.92
N ARG A 294 0.58 -7.15 -5.13
CA ARG A 294 0.81 -8.25 -4.19
C ARG A 294 2.26 -8.73 -4.17
N ALA A 295 3.01 -8.50 -5.23
CA ALA A 295 4.41 -8.91 -5.33
C ALA A 295 5.39 -7.92 -4.68
N TYR A 296 4.93 -6.71 -4.33
CA TYR A 296 5.75 -5.64 -3.75
C TYR A 296 7.08 -5.40 -4.49
N PRO A 297 7.07 -5.17 -5.81
CA PRO A 297 8.30 -5.10 -6.59
C PRO A 297 9.17 -3.92 -6.15
N THR A 298 10.48 -4.11 -6.23
CA THR A 298 11.49 -3.09 -5.93
C THR A 298 11.58 -2.06 -7.07
N ILE A 299 12.26 -0.94 -6.81
CA ILE A 299 12.54 0.09 -7.83
C ILE A 299 13.27 -0.52 -9.04
N GLU A 300 14.21 -1.41 -8.79
CA GLU A 300 15.03 -2.06 -9.81
C GLU A 300 14.21 -3.03 -10.66
N GLU A 301 13.33 -3.82 -10.02
CA GLU A 301 12.41 -4.72 -10.72
C GLU A 301 11.41 -3.95 -11.58
N VAL A 302 10.84 -2.84 -11.08
CA VAL A 302 9.98 -1.98 -11.90
C VAL A 302 10.74 -1.37 -13.07
N ALA A 303 11.98 -0.94 -12.86
CA ALA A 303 12.83 -0.41 -13.94
C ALA A 303 13.11 -1.49 -15.01
N MET A 304 13.41 -2.72 -14.59
CA MET A 304 13.59 -3.87 -15.49
C MET A 304 12.32 -4.16 -16.28
N LEU A 305 11.16 -4.25 -15.63
CA LEU A 305 9.87 -4.46 -16.28
C LEU A 305 9.56 -3.38 -17.33
N ARG A 306 9.80 -2.11 -16.99
CA ARG A 306 9.65 -0.99 -17.93
C ARG A 306 10.64 -1.07 -19.08
N GLY A 307 11.85 -1.59 -18.83
CA GLY A 307 12.86 -1.88 -19.86
C GLY A 307 12.34 -2.88 -20.89
N VAL A 308 11.76 -3.98 -20.43
CA VAL A 308 11.16 -5.01 -21.30
C VAL A 308 10.06 -4.41 -22.17
N LEU A 309 9.14 -3.62 -21.59
CA LEU A 309 8.07 -2.98 -22.38
C LEU A 309 8.63 -2.04 -23.47
N ARG A 310 9.64 -1.24 -23.14
CA ARG A 310 10.30 -0.34 -24.13
C ARG A 310 10.97 -1.13 -25.26
N GLN A 311 11.66 -2.22 -24.93
CA GLN A 311 12.32 -3.06 -25.92
C GLN A 311 11.31 -3.74 -26.85
N THR A 312 10.19 -4.23 -26.28
CA THR A 312 9.09 -4.81 -27.07
C THR A 312 8.49 -3.77 -28.01
N GLU A 313 8.24 -2.56 -27.50
CA GLU A 313 7.70 -1.48 -28.33
C GLU A 313 8.67 -1.06 -29.46
N TRP A 314 9.96 -1.02 -29.18
CA TRP A 314 10.99 -0.75 -30.18
C TRP A 314 11.03 -1.85 -31.25
N ALA A 315 11.02 -3.11 -30.84
CA ALA A 315 11.01 -4.25 -31.76
C ALA A 315 9.81 -4.18 -32.70
N MET A 316 8.61 -3.94 -32.18
CA MET A 316 7.39 -3.77 -32.99
C MET A 316 7.51 -2.65 -34.03
N LYS A 317 8.07 -1.49 -33.62
CA LYS A 317 8.28 -0.36 -34.55
C LYS A 317 9.29 -0.70 -35.65
N THR A 318 10.31 -1.45 -35.32
CA THR A 318 11.38 -1.85 -36.25
C THR A 318 10.86 -2.86 -37.25
N TYR A 319 10.16 -3.89 -36.79
CA TYR A 319 9.58 -4.90 -37.72
C TYR A 319 8.46 -4.32 -38.59
N ALA A 320 7.65 -3.38 -38.05
CA ALA A 320 6.64 -2.71 -38.86
C ALA A 320 7.22 -1.79 -39.98
N ARG A 321 8.50 -1.39 -39.86
CA ARG A 321 9.20 -0.56 -40.86
C ARG A 321 10.01 -1.35 -41.87
N SER A 322 10.29 -2.63 -41.60
CA SER A 322 10.94 -3.51 -42.60
C SER A 322 9.90 -3.85 -43.66
N PRO A 323 10.04 -3.39 -44.95
CA PRO A 323 9.19 -3.88 -46.00
C PRO A 323 9.44 -5.38 -46.11
N VAL A 324 8.38 -6.17 -46.00
CA VAL A 324 8.42 -7.57 -46.45
C VAL A 324 8.75 -7.48 -47.94
N SER A 325 10.00 -7.76 -48.30
CA SER A 325 10.36 -8.00 -49.71
C SER A 325 9.60 -9.27 -50.09
N ASP A 326 8.52 -9.07 -50.86
CA ASP A 326 7.90 -10.11 -51.67
C ASP A 326 8.95 -10.67 -52.65
N THR A 327 9.73 -11.63 -52.19
CA THR A 327 10.54 -12.50 -53.03
C THR A 327 10.29 -13.93 -52.61
N LEU A 328 9.09 -14.40 -52.91
CA LEU A 328 8.75 -15.81 -53.02
C LEU A 328 8.15 -16.05 -54.42
N ASP A 329 8.86 -15.63 -55.44
CA ASP A 329 8.81 -16.26 -56.76
C ASP A 329 9.94 -17.28 -56.84
N GLY A 330 9.74 -18.40 -56.16
CA GLY A 330 10.53 -19.61 -56.28
C GLY A 330 9.77 -20.58 -57.18
N ALA A 331 9.99 -20.52 -58.47
CA ALA A 331 9.61 -21.55 -59.42
C ALA A 331 10.02 -22.93 -58.86
N LEU A 332 9.06 -23.84 -58.72
CA LEU A 332 9.30 -25.25 -58.54
C LEU A 332 10.05 -25.80 -59.74
N PRO A 333 11.15 -26.58 -59.59
CA PRO A 333 11.75 -27.29 -60.69
C PRO A 333 10.82 -28.41 -61.16
N GLU A 334 10.50 -28.39 -62.46
CA GLU A 334 9.80 -29.48 -63.13
C GLU A 334 10.65 -30.76 -63.05
N ASN A 335 10.02 -31.85 -62.63
CA ASN A 335 10.58 -33.19 -62.69
C ASN A 335 10.70 -33.61 -64.18
N PRO A 336 11.84 -34.11 -64.60
CA PRO A 336 11.92 -34.79 -65.89
C PRO A 336 11.42 -36.23 -65.70
N THR A 337 10.25 -36.52 -66.23
CA THR A 337 9.78 -37.89 -66.48
C THR A 337 10.28 -38.38 -67.81
N ASP A 338 10.87 -39.56 -67.78
CA ASP A 338 10.88 -40.68 -68.77
C ASP A 338 11.16 -40.41 -70.23
N SER A 339 12.29 -40.99 -70.63
CA SER A 339 12.37 -41.89 -71.77
C SER A 339 13.53 -42.87 -71.56
#